data_beafe58b574a41fd0b14ab4d51de7e81
#
_entry.id   beafe58b574a41fd0b14ab4d51de7e81
#
_cell.length_a   1.000
_cell.length_b   1.000
_cell.length_c   1.000
_cell.angle_alpha   90.00
_cell.angle_beta   90.00
_cell.angle_gamma   90.00
#
_symmetry.space_group_name_H-M   'P 1'
#
loop_
_entity.id
_entity.type
_entity.pdbx_description
1 polymer ?
#
loop_
_entity_poly.entity_id
_entity_poly.type
_entity_poly.pdbx_seq_one_letter_code
_entity_poly.pdbx_strand_id
1 'polypeptide(L)'
;EKGLYAELGAYQHHVFLDFRQVRDTEWHQYAQLASYLDGRGVPSIDEALKEVLLQPIHRPFRELVNADLFRRLTEAREQEVGADEEREELAETVEQRMVRLLREIRSRADGGAEAETVAKQVRQKLEVILALPRIEDCLSLPDATADYLRHGPPGVPNTGLDGDVETWSTVFGWLFTHALGKVADASAFAQVSRSWQDEWLLGKITATALEDLGLDEGAAWWAVSAIKILTAHQRWFEIDGSDGQRAYQVLHAWLEDDEVQRYLRVNRYQDVLWFNAEAFEQLLWWMTLVAAMAAIAEGSAEEAAETIVACHEVVKDLQRAKETSEYRVESLLEAARA
;
A
#
# COMPACT_ATOMS: atom_id res chain seq x y z
N GLU A 1 -42.73 13.20 7.01
CA GLU A 1 -42.39 11.81 7.34
C GLU A 1 -43.23 10.89 6.47
N LYS A 2 -42.58 10.16 5.52
CA LYS A 2 -43.32 9.35 4.53
C LYS A 2 -43.55 7.90 4.96
N GLY A 3 -43.12 7.51 6.16
CA GLY A 3 -43.20 6.13 6.62
C GLY A 3 -42.38 5.14 5.78
N LEU A 4 -42.49 3.86 6.10
CA LEU A 4 -41.90 2.76 5.33
C LEU A 4 -42.89 2.38 4.22
N TYR A 5 -42.47 2.47 2.97
CA TYR A 5 -43.21 2.01 1.81
C TYR A 5 -42.52 0.75 1.23
N ALA A 6 -43.27 -0.32 1.01
CA ALA A 6 -42.78 -1.52 0.39
C ALA A 6 -43.76 -1.98 -0.69
N GLU A 7 -43.29 -2.16 -1.90
CA GLU A 7 -44.05 -2.70 -3.01
C GLU A 7 -43.88 -4.21 -3.05
N LEU A 8 -45.01 -4.95 -3.02
CA LEU A 8 -45.02 -6.41 -3.03
C LEU A 8 -45.69 -6.92 -4.30
N GLY A 9 -44.94 -7.65 -5.10
CA GLY A 9 -45.52 -8.41 -6.22
C GLY A 9 -46.21 -9.71 -5.74
N ALA A 10 -46.91 -10.39 -6.66
CA ALA A 10 -47.54 -11.66 -6.36
C ALA A 10 -46.51 -12.70 -5.86
N TYR A 11 -46.82 -13.35 -4.73
CA TYR A 11 -45.95 -14.32 -4.06
C TYR A 11 -44.62 -13.79 -3.51
N GLN A 12 -44.46 -12.46 -3.44
CA GLN A 12 -43.31 -11.83 -2.79
C GLN A 12 -43.62 -11.48 -1.33
N HIS A 13 -42.63 -11.57 -0.48
CA HIS A 13 -42.67 -11.11 0.90
C HIS A 13 -41.39 -10.41 1.28
N HIS A 14 -41.47 -9.41 2.11
CA HIS A 14 -40.35 -8.73 2.73
C HIS A 14 -40.42 -8.89 4.23
N VAL A 15 -39.33 -9.24 4.86
CA VAL A 15 -39.22 -9.32 6.32
C VAL A 15 -38.26 -8.22 6.75
N PHE A 16 -38.79 -7.33 7.60
CA PHE A 16 -37.99 -6.26 8.18
C PHE A 16 -37.73 -6.62 9.64
N LEU A 17 -36.43 -6.71 10.00
CA LEU A 17 -35.96 -7.04 11.35
C LEU A 17 -35.15 -5.88 11.91
N ASP A 18 -34.97 -5.87 13.23
CA ASP A 18 -34.07 -4.94 13.94
C ASP A 18 -34.29 -3.46 13.65
N PHE A 19 -35.55 -3.02 13.71
CA PHE A 19 -35.84 -1.60 13.65
C PHE A 19 -35.18 -0.85 14.80
N ARG A 20 -34.32 0.13 14.45
CA ARG A 20 -33.66 0.99 15.42
C ARG A 20 -34.07 2.43 15.22
N GLN A 21 -34.48 3.06 16.31
CA GLN A 21 -34.69 4.50 16.32
C GLN A 21 -33.36 5.20 16.49
N VAL A 22 -32.99 6.03 15.50
CA VAL A 22 -31.78 6.87 15.54
C VAL A 22 -32.18 8.34 15.60
N ARG A 23 -31.34 9.16 16.25
CA ARG A 23 -31.54 10.62 16.30
C ARG A 23 -30.30 11.25 15.68
N ASP A 24 -30.53 12.23 14.81
CA ASP A 24 -29.44 13.04 14.29
C ASP A 24 -28.78 13.85 15.41
N THR A 25 -27.49 14.06 15.27
CA THR A 25 -26.75 15.07 16.04
C THR A 25 -26.80 16.41 15.29
N GLU A 26 -26.09 17.41 15.77
CA GLU A 26 -25.89 18.70 15.09
C GLU A 26 -25.31 18.54 13.66
N TRP A 27 -24.65 17.43 13.40
CA TRP A 27 -24.05 17.11 12.11
C TRP A 27 -25.02 16.51 11.08
N HIS A 28 -26.28 16.23 11.46
CA HIS A 28 -27.30 15.65 10.58
C HIS A 28 -26.84 14.40 9.79
N GLN A 29 -26.02 13.55 10.42
CA GLN A 29 -25.35 12.42 9.75
C GLN A 29 -26.33 11.39 9.19
N TYR A 30 -27.43 11.10 9.89
CA TYR A 30 -28.42 10.14 9.39
C TYR A 30 -29.30 10.73 8.28
N ALA A 31 -29.56 12.03 8.32
CA ALA A 31 -30.24 12.73 7.22
C ALA A 31 -29.38 12.73 5.95
N GLN A 32 -28.08 12.97 6.09
CA GLN A 32 -27.12 12.87 5.00
C GLN A 32 -27.02 11.43 4.46
N LEU A 33 -26.96 10.44 5.35
CA LEU A 33 -26.95 9.02 4.98
C LEU A 33 -28.22 8.63 4.23
N ALA A 34 -29.40 9.06 4.72
CA ALA A 34 -30.67 8.79 4.05
C ALA A 34 -30.73 9.38 2.63
N SER A 35 -30.21 10.60 2.45
CA SER A 35 -30.07 11.23 1.13
C SER A 35 -29.07 10.49 0.23
N TYR A 36 -27.96 10.04 0.79
CA TYR A 36 -26.92 9.30 0.06
C TYR A 36 -27.44 7.94 -0.41
N LEU A 37 -28.18 7.23 0.44
CA LEU A 37 -28.71 5.90 0.14
C LEU A 37 -29.89 5.96 -0.84
N ASP A 38 -30.68 7.01 -0.81
CA ASP A 38 -31.88 7.18 -1.65
C ASP A 38 -32.74 5.90 -1.71
N GLY A 39 -33.00 5.29 -0.56
CA GLY A 39 -33.77 4.06 -0.42
C GLY A 39 -33.00 2.75 -0.71
N ARG A 40 -31.74 2.81 -1.07
CA ARG A 40 -30.91 1.61 -1.25
C ARG A 40 -30.52 0.99 0.09
N GLY A 41 -30.50 -0.34 0.15
CA GLY A 41 -29.97 -1.08 1.30
C GLY A 41 -28.45 -1.11 1.30
N VAL A 42 -27.86 -1.21 2.48
CA VAL A 42 -26.42 -1.42 2.69
C VAL A 42 -26.18 -2.53 3.70
N PRO A 43 -25.06 -3.26 3.60
CA PRO A 43 -24.71 -4.31 4.55
C PRO A 43 -24.47 -3.78 5.98
N SER A 44 -23.92 -2.57 6.11
CA SER A 44 -23.59 -1.93 7.38
C SER A 44 -23.95 -0.45 7.34
N ILE A 45 -24.81 -0.03 8.26
CA ILE A 45 -25.16 1.39 8.45
C ILE A 45 -23.96 2.18 8.98
N ASP A 46 -23.18 1.59 9.87
CA ASP A 46 -22.02 2.27 10.46
C ASP A 46 -20.92 2.52 9.41
N GLU A 47 -20.70 1.56 8.50
CA GLU A 47 -19.78 1.73 7.39
C GLU A 47 -20.28 2.77 6.38
N ALA A 48 -21.56 2.72 6.01
CA ALA A 48 -22.16 3.70 5.12
C ALA A 48 -22.14 5.11 5.71
N LEU A 49 -22.30 5.24 7.02
CA LEU A 49 -22.17 6.51 7.73
C LEU A 49 -20.73 7.04 7.68
N LYS A 50 -19.74 6.17 7.91
CA LYS A 50 -18.31 6.52 7.73
C LYS A 50 -18.03 6.98 6.29
N GLU A 51 -18.54 6.28 5.29
CA GLU A 51 -18.39 6.67 3.88
C GLU A 51 -18.93 8.08 3.62
N VAL A 52 -20.12 8.42 4.14
CA VAL A 52 -20.69 9.76 3.99
C VAL A 52 -19.83 10.83 4.66
N LEU A 53 -19.39 10.60 5.90
CA LEU A 53 -18.56 11.55 6.65
C LEU A 53 -17.16 11.73 6.04
N LEU A 54 -16.61 10.69 5.41
CA LEU A 54 -15.29 10.70 4.81
C LEU A 54 -15.29 11.09 3.31
N GLN A 55 -16.45 11.42 2.72
CA GLN A 55 -16.56 11.86 1.33
C GLN A 55 -15.53 12.95 0.92
N PRO A 56 -15.24 13.96 1.76
CA PRO A 56 -14.25 14.97 1.43
C PRO A 56 -12.83 14.41 1.24
N ILE A 57 -12.49 13.29 1.90
CA ILE A 57 -11.22 12.57 1.73
C ILE A 57 -11.34 11.55 0.60
N HIS A 58 -12.44 10.79 0.54
CA HIS A 58 -12.64 9.73 -0.45
C HIS A 58 -12.66 10.26 -1.88
N ARG A 59 -13.25 11.45 -2.11
CA ARG A 59 -13.33 12.02 -3.48
C ARG A 59 -11.94 12.30 -4.05
N PRO A 60 -11.06 13.11 -3.42
CA PRO A 60 -9.72 13.34 -3.96
C PRO A 60 -8.84 12.07 -3.92
N PHE A 61 -9.07 11.14 -3.00
CA PHE A 61 -8.35 9.87 -2.98
C PHE A 61 -8.70 9.02 -4.22
N ARG A 62 -9.96 8.92 -4.63
CA ARG A 62 -10.37 8.23 -5.86
C ARG A 62 -9.84 8.89 -7.14
N GLU A 63 -9.49 10.17 -7.11
CA GLU A 63 -8.83 10.82 -8.25
C GLU A 63 -7.39 10.33 -8.44
N LEU A 64 -6.75 9.83 -7.37
CA LEU A 64 -5.40 9.23 -7.39
C LEU A 64 -5.45 7.71 -7.52
N VAL A 65 -6.35 7.06 -6.80
CA VAL A 65 -6.46 5.61 -6.72
C VAL A 65 -7.64 5.16 -7.58
N ASN A 66 -7.38 4.90 -8.84
CA ASN A 66 -8.34 4.41 -9.82
C ASN A 66 -7.63 3.68 -10.97
N ALA A 67 -8.37 2.81 -11.64
CA ALA A 67 -7.87 1.95 -12.71
C ALA A 67 -7.29 2.74 -13.90
N ASP A 68 -7.90 3.85 -14.27
CA ASP A 68 -7.46 4.66 -15.41
C ASP A 68 -6.09 5.29 -15.17
N LEU A 69 -5.90 5.93 -14.01
CA LEU A 69 -4.61 6.51 -13.66
C LEU A 69 -3.52 5.43 -13.53
N PHE A 70 -3.84 4.27 -12.95
CA PHE A 70 -2.87 3.18 -12.80
C PHE A 70 -2.42 2.64 -14.16
N ARG A 71 -3.32 2.45 -15.14
CA ARG A 71 -2.94 2.07 -16.51
C ARG A 71 -2.04 3.12 -17.15
N ARG A 72 -2.41 4.40 -17.10
CA ARG A 72 -1.61 5.50 -17.65
C ARG A 72 -0.21 5.59 -17.03
N LEU A 73 -0.09 5.39 -15.72
CA LEU A 73 1.21 5.35 -15.04
C LEU A 73 2.05 4.15 -15.46
N THR A 74 1.43 2.98 -15.66
CA THR A 74 2.13 1.78 -16.17
C THR A 74 2.59 2.01 -17.61
N GLU A 75 1.73 2.52 -18.49
CA GLU A 75 2.06 2.85 -19.87
C GLU A 75 3.21 3.88 -19.95
N ALA A 76 3.18 4.92 -19.10
CA ALA A 76 4.24 5.93 -19.07
C ALA A 76 5.60 5.38 -18.62
N ARG A 77 5.63 4.28 -17.83
CA ARG A 77 6.86 3.57 -17.48
C ARG A 77 7.47 2.81 -18.66
N GLU A 78 6.61 2.18 -19.48
CA GLU A 78 7.01 1.30 -20.58
C GLU A 78 7.45 2.07 -21.82
N GLN A 79 7.09 3.35 -21.93
CA GLN A 79 7.45 4.16 -23.09
C GLN A 79 8.94 4.39 -23.19
N GLU A 80 9.48 4.27 -24.41
CA GLU A 80 10.86 4.59 -24.75
C GLU A 80 11.12 6.11 -24.78
N VAL A 81 12.35 6.50 -25.03
CA VAL A 81 12.85 7.89 -25.06
C VAL A 81 11.98 8.79 -25.94
N GLY A 82 11.46 9.89 -25.38
CA GLY A 82 10.66 10.91 -26.09
C GLY A 82 9.33 11.27 -25.40
N ALA A 83 8.96 10.58 -24.33
CA ALA A 83 7.72 10.83 -23.56
C ALA A 83 7.94 11.71 -22.31
N ASP A 84 9.02 12.47 -22.27
CA ASP A 84 9.38 13.23 -21.07
C ASP A 84 8.34 14.35 -20.76
N GLU A 85 7.76 14.97 -21.80
CA GLU A 85 6.68 15.97 -21.62
C GLU A 85 5.41 15.32 -21.05
N GLU A 86 5.02 14.14 -21.52
CA GLU A 86 3.84 13.42 -21.04
C GLU A 86 4.03 12.92 -19.60
N ARG A 87 5.23 12.43 -19.26
CA ARG A 87 5.59 12.02 -17.89
C ARG A 87 5.56 13.21 -16.93
N GLU A 88 6.07 14.36 -17.36
CA GLU A 88 6.06 15.60 -16.57
C GLU A 88 4.63 16.08 -16.33
N GLU A 89 3.78 16.14 -17.35
CA GLU A 89 2.36 16.51 -17.22
C GLU A 89 1.61 15.55 -16.26
N LEU A 90 1.92 14.26 -16.35
CA LEU A 90 1.34 13.24 -15.48
C LEU A 90 1.80 13.41 -14.04
N ALA A 91 3.08 13.68 -13.81
CA ALA A 91 3.64 13.95 -12.49
C ALA A 91 3.07 15.21 -11.86
N GLU A 92 2.91 16.29 -12.63
CA GLU A 92 2.24 17.52 -12.19
C GLU A 92 0.77 17.27 -11.80
N THR A 93 0.05 16.50 -12.62
CA THR A 93 -1.34 16.13 -12.33
C THR A 93 -1.46 15.37 -11.03
N VAL A 94 -0.57 14.41 -10.79
CA VAL A 94 -0.52 13.62 -9.54
C VAL A 94 -0.20 14.52 -8.36
N GLU A 95 0.79 15.40 -8.47
CA GLU A 95 1.14 16.35 -7.41
C GLU A 95 -0.04 17.25 -7.02
N GLN A 96 -0.74 17.84 -8.01
CA GLN A 96 -1.91 18.69 -7.77
C GLN A 96 -3.06 17.93 -7.10
N ARG A 97 -3.32 16.69 -7.50
CA ARG A 97 -4.33 15.83 -6.86
C ARG A 97 -3.92 15.47 -5.43
N MET A 98 -2.65 15.19 -5.23
CA MET A 98 -2.09 14.87 -3.90
C MET A 98 -2.19 16.07 -2.95
N VAL A 99 -1.88 17.29 -3.40
CA VAL A 99 -2.07 18.51 -2.61
C VAL A 99 -3.53 18.66 -2.17
N ARG A 100 -4.49 18.42 -3.07
CA ARG A 100 -5.92 18.49 -2.71
C ARG A 100 -6.29 17.48 -1.63
N LEU A 101 -5.88 16.24 -1.77
CA LEU A 101 -6.10 15.18 -0.77
C LEU A 101 -5.48 15.55 0.57
N LEU A 102 -4.21 15.93 0.57
CA LEU A 102 -3.47 16.23 1.80
C LEU A 102 -4.02 17.46 2.54
N ARG A 103 -4.52 18.47 1.83
CA ARG A 103 -5.21 19.62 2.43
C ARG A 103 -6.50 19.21 3.12
N GLU A 104 -7.30 18.31 2.52
CA GLU A 104 -8.50 17.78 3.14
C GLU A 104 -8.19 16.96 4.40
N ILE A 105 -7.14 16.14 4.36
CA ILE A 105 -6.67 15.39 5.52
C ILE A 105 -6.21 16.36 6.62
N ARG A 106 -5.35 17.31 6.28
CA ARG A 106 -4.80 18.29 7.23
C ARG A 106 -5.88 19.16 7.88
N SER A 107 -6.97 19.44 7.19
CA SER A 107 -8.10 20.19 7.78
C SER A 107 -8.77 19.46 8.95
N ARG A 108 -8.48 18.17 9.15
CA ARG A 108 -9.02 17.30 10.21
C ARG A 108 -7.96 16.81 11.18
N ALA A 109 -6.69 17.12 10.93
CA ALA A 109 -5.56 16.75 11.76
C ALA A 109 -4.86 18.02 12.25
N ASP A 110 -4.48 18.05 13.53
CA ASP A 110 -3.75 19.16 14.13
C ASP A 110 -2.24 18.88 14.04
N GLY A 111 -1.52 19.65 13.24
CA GLY A 111 -0.05 19.58 13.14
C GLY A 111 0.45 18.95 11.85
N GLY A 112 1.69 18.44 11.87
CA GLY A 112 2.33 17.77 10.74
C GLY A 112 2.92 18.71 9.66
N ALA A 113 3.37 18.10 8.57
CA ALA A 113 4.01 18.78 7.45
C ALA A 113 2.99 19.52 6.56
N GLU A 114 3.50 20.51 5.80
CA GLU A 114 2.70 21.18 4.78
C GLU A 114 2.32 20.23 3.63
N ALA A 115 1.08 20.33 3.16
CA ALA A 115 0.54 19.47 2.10
C ALA A 115 1.38 19.50 0.82
N GLU A 116 1.84 20.67 0.43
CA GLU A 116 2.67 20.91 -0.75
C GLU A 116 4.04 20.23 -0.62
N THR A 117 4.64 20.26 0.56
CA THR A 117 5.92 19.58 0.82
C THR A 117 5.80 18.09 0.68
N VAL A 118 4.74 17.49 1.24
CA VAL A 118 4.50 16.05 1.15
C VAL A 118 4.15 15.63 -0.28
N ALA A 119 3.31 16.40 -0.97
CA ALA A 119 2.95 16.14 -2.36
C ALA A 119 4.18 16.16 -3.29
N LYS A 120 5.10 17.11 -3.07
CA LYS A 120 6.37 17.16 -3.81
C LYS A 120 7.24 15.91 -3.57
N GLN A 121 7.30 15.40 -2.34
CA GLN A 121 8.01 14.15 -2.04
C GLN A 121 7.37 12.93 -2.74
N VAL A 122 6.03 12.89 -2.82
CA VAL A 122 5.32 11.84 -3.57
C VAL A 122 5.61 11.96 -5.06
N ARG A 123 5.63 13.17 -5.63
CA ARG A 123 6.03 13.41 -7.03
C ARG A 123 7.45 12.92 -7.29
N GLN A 124 8.42 13.27 -6.46
CA GLN A 124 9.81 12.80 -6.60
C GLN A 124 9.90 11.27 -6.64
N LYS A 125 9.16 10.57 -5.77
CA LYS A 125 9.09 9.11 -5.80
C LYS A 125 8.39 8.59 -7.06
N LEU A 126 7.36 9.26 -7.56
CA LEU A 126 6.75 8.91 -8.84
C LEU A 126 7.75 9.03 -10.00
N GLU A 127 8.51 10.11 -10.07
CA GLU A 127 9.54 10.30 -11.08
C GLU A 127 10.59 9.17 -11.04
N VAL A 128 11.00 8.73 -9.82
CA VAL A 128 11.85 7.54 -9.65
C VAL A 128 11.17 6.29 -10.20
N ILE A 129 9.90 6.03 -9.86
CA ILE A 129 9.16 4.86 -10.35
C ILE A 129 9.09 4.83 -11.87
N LEU A 130 8.85 5.98 -12.50
CA LEU A 130 8.80 6.09 -13.96
C LEU A 130 10.17 5.90 -14.62
N ALA A 131 11.26 6.14 -13.89
CA ALA A 131 12.63 5.96 -14.35
C ALA A 131 13.22 4.56 -14.06
N LEU A 132 12.62 3.78 -13.16
CA LEU A 132 13.13 2.47 -12.72
C LEU A 132 13.48 1.47 -13.84
N PRO A 133 12.75 1.39 -14.97
CA PRO A 133 13.16 0.50 -16.08
C PRO A 133 14.55 0.79 -16.62
N ARG A 134 15.07 2.00 -16.38
CA ARG A 134 16.39 2.48 -16.81
C ARG A 134 17.32 2.74 -15.62
N ILE A 135 17.10 2.07 -14.49
CA ILE A 135 17.85 2.32 -13.25
C ILE A 135 19.35 2.11 -13.42
N GLU A 136 19.76 1.18 -14.29
CA GLU A 136 21.16 0.88 -14.58
C GLU A 136 21.89 2.02 -15.31
N ASP A 137 21.15 2.88 -16.00
CA ASP A 137 21.71 4.08 -16.63
C ASP A 137 22.08 5.15 -15.58
N CYS A 138 21.49 5.06 -14.39
CA CYS A 138 21.62 6.06 -13.34
C CYS A 138 22.42 5.59 -12.12
N LEU A 139 22.47 4.29 -11.87
CA LEU A 139 23.11 3.69 -10.69
C LEU A 139 24.07 2.57 -11.05
N SER A 140 25.27 2.62 -10.50
CA SER A 140 26.24 1.54 -10.60
C SER A 140 25.97 0.50 -9.51
N LEU A 141 25.14 -0.51 -9.81
CA LEU A 141 24.84 -1.62 -8.92
C LEU A 141 25.65 -2.88 -9.31
N PRO A 142 26.03 -3.74 -8.35
CA PRO A 142 26.54 -5.07 -8.66
C PRO A 142 25.49 -5.88 -9.45
N ASP A 143 25.96 -6.69 -10.42
CA ASP A 143 25.08 -7.47 -11.31
C ASP A 143 24.01 -8.26 -10.56
N ALA A 144 24.36 -8.96 -9.49
CA ALA A 144 23.42 -9.75 -8.70
C ALA A 144 22.32 -8.89 -8.02
N THR A 145 22.64 -7.64 -7.67
CA THR A 145 21.65 -6.70 -7.07
C THR A 145 20.74 -6.14 -8.15
N ALA A 146 21.29 -5.76 -9.29
CA ALA A 146 20.55 -5.29 -10.44
C ALA A 146 19.60 -6.37 -10.97
N ASP A 147 20.10 -7.61 -11.14
CA ASP A 147 19.30 -8.77 -11.55
C ASP A 147 18.15 -9.07 -10.59
N TYR A 148 18.40 -9.02 -9.27
CA TYR A 148 17.36 -9.25 -8.27
C TYR A 148 16.25 -8.19 -8.33
N LEU A 149 16.59 -6.92 -8.48
CA LEU A 149 15.60 -5.86 -8.64
C LEU A 149 14.82 -6.04 -9.95
N ARG A 150 15.50 -6.29 -11.06
CA ARG A 150 14.93 -6.37 -12.40
C ARG A 150 13.97 -7.54 -12.55
N HIS A 151 14.39 -8.74 -12.15
CA HIS A 151 13.65 -9.96 -12.42
C HIS A 151 12.91 -10.54 -11.22
N GLY A 152 13.18 -10.03 -10.01
CA GLY A 152 12.67 -10.61 -8.77
C GLY A 152 13.23 -12.01 -8.48
N PRO A 153 12.74 -12.67 -7.42
CA PRO A 153 13.10 -14.05 -7.13
C PRO A 153 12.49 -15.01 -8.17
N PRO A 154 13.26 -16.02 -8.62
CA PRO A 154 12.79 -16.92 -9.67
C PRO A 154 11.50 -17.66 -9.34
N GLY A 155 10.53 -17.61 -10.25
CA GLY A 155 9.24 -18.31 -10.13
C GLY A 155 8.24 -17.69 -9.16
N VAL A 156 8.52 -16.51 -8.63
CA VAL A 156 7.60 -15.76 -7.76
C VAL A 156 6.81 -14.75 -8.58
N PRO A 157 5.47 -14.87 -8.66
CA PRO A 157 4.64 -13.97 -9.44
C PRO A 157 4.63 -12.56 -8.85
N ASN A 158 4.25 -11.57 -9.67
CA ASN A 158 4.10 -10.17 -9.28
C ASN A 158 5.37 -9.59 -8.64
N THR A 159 6.53 -9.94 -9.20
CA THR A 159 7.85 -9.41 -8.86
C THR A 159 8.62 -9.06 -10.12
N GLY A 160 9.65 -8.21 -10.01
CA GLY A 160 10.45 -7.74 -11.13
C GLY A 160 10.00 -6.39 -11.70
N LEU A 161 10.96 -5.63 -12.22
CA LEU A 161 10.70 -4.32 -12.82
C LEU A 161 9.92 -4.43 -14.14
N ASP A 162 9.96 -5.57 -14.82
CA ASP A 162 9.20 -5.87 -16.04
C ASP A 162 7.77 -6.36 -15.73
N GLY A 163 7.36 -6.25 -14.45
CA GLY A 163 6.01 -6.64 -14.00
C GLY A 163 4.91 -5.87 -14.73
N ASP A 164 3.77 -6.50 -14.82
CA ASP A 164 2.56 -6.00 -15.47
C ASP A 164 1.83 -4.92 -14.64
N VAL A 165 0.65 -4.51 -15.10
CA VAL A 165 -0.21 -3.53 -14.42
C VAL A 165 -0.62 -4.01 -13.02
N GLU A 166 -0.74 -5.30 -12.77
CA GLU A 166 -1.07 -5.87 -11.46
C GLU A 166 0.04 -5.59 -10.45
N THR A 167 1.29 -5.87 -10.83
CA THR A 167 2.47 -5.55 -10.01
C THR A 167 2.55 -4.06 -9.72
N TRP A 168 2.46 -3.22 -10.76
CA TRP A 168 2.64 -1.77 -10.61
C TRP A 168 1.48 -1.07 -9.92
N SER A 169 0.27 -1.60 -10.00
CA SER A 169 -0.87 -1.05 -9.26
C SER A 169 -0.68 -1.16 -7.74
N THR A 170 0.00 -2.20 -7.26
CA THR A 170 0.41 -2.31 -5.84
C THR A 170 1.40 -1.21 -5.45
N VAL A 171 2.39 -0.91 -6.30
CA VAL A 171 3.36 0.18 -6.08
C VAL A 171 2.66 1.54 -6.09
N PHE A 172 1.78 1.81 -7.04
CA PHE A 172 1.03 3.07 -7.09
C PHE A 172 0.08 3.22 -5.91
N GLY A 173 -0.60 2.15 -5.49
CA GLY A 173 -1.41 2.13 -4.28
C GLY A 173 -0.58 2.51 -3.05
N TRP A 174 0.62 1.94 -2.90
CA TRP A 174 1.57 2.33 -1.86
C TRP A 174 2.02 3.78 -2.00
N LEU A 175 2.40 4.24 -3.19
CA LEU A 175 2.85 5.60 -3.46
C LEU A 175 1.84 6.65 -2.96
N PHE A 176 0.56 6.42 -3.20
CA PHE A 176 -0.49 7.37 -2.82
C PHE A 176 -0.97 7.26 -1.37
N THR A 177 -0.49 6.26 -0.63
CA THR A 177 -0.88 6.04 0.77
C THR A 177 0.25 6.22 1.77
N HIS A 178 1.50 5.89 1.40
CA HIS A 178 2.63 5.76 2.34
C HIS A 178 2.96 7.03 3.13
N ALA A 179 2.67 8.20 2.60
CA ALA A 179 3.06 9.49 3.16
C ALA A 179 1.88 10.31 3.73
N LEU A 180 0.65 9.80 3.68
CA LEU A 180 -0.54 10.55 4.11
C LEU A 180 -0.44 11.03 5.55
N GLY A 181 0.08 10.23 6.45
CA GLY A 181 0.23 10.55 7.87
C GLY A 181 1.19 11.72 8.16
N LYS A 182 2.08 12.08 7.22
CA LYS A 182 3.04 13.19 7.42
C LYS A 182 2.36 14.52 7.70
N VAL A 183 1.13 14.74 7.21
CA VAL A 183 0.37 15.97 7.45
C VAL A 183 -0.33 15.99 8.81
N ALA A 184 -0.28 14.91 9.58
CA ALA A 184 -0.82 14.81 10.92
C ALA A 184 0.28 14.63 11.98
N ASP A 185 1.18 13.69 11.77
CA ASP A 185 2.30 13.39 12.67
C ASP A 185 3.54 12.98 11.86
N ALA A 186 4.54 13.86 11.82
CA ALA A 186 5.77 13.61 11.07
C ALA A 186 6.63 12.49 11.69
N SER A 187 6.48 12.19 12.98
CA SER A 187 7.27 11.16 13.68
C SER A 187 6.68 9.77 13.54
N ALA A 188 5.35 9.65 13.54
CA ALA A 188 4.62 8.38 13.46
C ALA A 188 3.89 8.20 12.11
N PHE A 189 4.27 8.96 11.08
CA PHE A 189 3.51 9.05 9.82
C PHE A 189 3.25 7.70 9.14
N ALA A 190 4.16 6.76 9.24
CA ALA A 190 4.03 5.44 8.63
C ALA A 190 2.86 4.66 9.27
N GLN A 191 2.80 4.65 10.61
CA GLN A 191 1.73 3.98 11.35
C GLN A 191 0.39 4.71 11.16
N VAL A 192 0.39 6.04 11.15
CA VAL A 192 -0.80 6.85 10.88
C VAL A 192 -1.31 6.60 9.46
N SER A 193 -0.45 6.62 8.44
CA SER A 193 -0.84 6.29 7.06
C SER A 193 -1.41 4.88 6.93
N ARG A 194 -0.83 3.91 7.65
CA ARG A 194 -1.33 2.54 7.66
C ARG A 194 -2.71 2.45 8.32
N SER A 195 -2.91 3.07 9.51
CA SER A 195 -4.19 2.99 10.22
C SER A 195 -5.34 3.57 9.39
N TRP A 196 -5.11 4.65 8.66
CA TRP A 196 -6.13 5.27 7.81
C TRP A 196 -6.60 4.40 6.65
N GLN A 197 -5.82 3.41 6.23
CA GLN A 197 -6.29 2.46 5.23
C GLN A 197 -7.49 1.65 5.74
N ASP A 198 -7.53 1.36 7.04
CA ASP A 198 -8.65 0.67 7.69
C ASP A 198 -9.67 1.65 8.26
N GLU A 199 -9.24 2.63 9.06
CA GLU A 199 -10.11 3.55 9.76
C GLU A 199 -10.92 4.45 8.81
N TRP A 200 -10.30 4.89 7.73
CA TRP A 200 -10.90 5.75 6.72
C TRP A 200 -11.34 5.00 5.46
N LEU A 201 -11.35 3.68 5.48
CA LEU A 201 -11.78 2.83 4.37
C LEU A 201 -11.00 3.05 3.07
N LEU A 202 -9.76 3.57 3.14
CA LEU A 202 -8.94 3.81 1.95
C LEU A 202 -8.53 2.49 1.31
N GLY A 203 -8.29 1.43 2.11
CA GLY A 203 -8.02 0.07 1.61
C GLY A 203 -9.17 -0.49 0.78
N LYS A 204 -10.43 -0.23 1.17
CA LYS A 204 -11.62 -0.61 0.38
C LYS A 204 -11.67 0.11 -0.97
N ILE A 205 -11.36 1.41 -1.00
CA ILE A 205 -11.30 2.17 -2.25
C ILE A 205 -10.19 1.62 -3.15
N THR A 206 -9.04 1.28 -2.56
CA THR A 206 -7.92 0.69 -3.28
C THR A 206 -8.29 -0.68 -3.85
N ALA A 207 -8.93 -1.57 -3.06
CA ALA A 207 -9.39 -2.87 -3.54
C ALA A 207 -10.36 -2.71 -4.73
N THR A 208 -11.34 -1.81 -4.63
CA THR A 208 -12.27 -1.51 -5.74
C THR A 208 -11.52 -1.05 -7.01
N ALA A 209 -10.52 -0.17 -6.87
CA ALA A 209 -9.73 0.28 -8.03
C ALA A 209 -8.92 -0.85 -8.67
N LEU A 210 -8.44 -1.82 -7.87
CA LEU A 210 -7.74 -3.01 -8.33
C LEU A 210 -8.69 -4.00 -9.03
N GLU A 211 -9.91 -4.17 -8.51
CA GLU A 211 -10.96 -4.96 -9.15
C GLU A 211 -11.37 -4.35 -10.50
N ASP A 212 -11.47 -3.02 -10.60
CA ASP A 212 -11.71 -2.31 -11.87
C ASP A 212 -10.54 -2.45 -12.88
N LEU A 213 -9.35 -2.80 -12.41
CA LEU A 213 -8.21 -3.20 -13.26
C LEU A 213 -8.33 -4.62 -13.79
N GLY A 214 -9.16 -5.46 -13.16
CA GLY A 214 -9.39 -6.85 -13.54
C GLY A 214 -8.89 -7.88 -12.54
N LEU A 215 -8.37 -7.47 -11.37
CA LEU A 215 -8.01 -8.41 -10.32
C LEU A 215 -9.29 -9.03 -9.72
N ASP A 216 -9.22 -10.30 -9.33
CA ASP A 216 -10.28 -10.88 -8.50
C ASP A 216 -10.23 -10.28 -7.08
N GLU A 217 -11.33 -10.42 -6.34
CA GLU A 217 -11.46 -9.89 -4.98
C GLU A 217 -10.31 -10.34 -4.05
N GLY A 218 -9.90 -11.61 -4.15
CA GLY A 218 -8.81 -12.16 -3.34
C GLY A 218 -7.47 -11.51 -3.66
N ALA A 219 -7.12 -11.35 -4.94
CA ALA A 219 -5.91 -10.70 -5.40
C ALA A 219 -5.90 -9.21 -5.04
N ALA A 220 -7.03 -8.51 -5.18
CA ALA A 220 -7.17 -7.12 -4.81
C ALA A 220 -6.90 -6.89 -3.31
N TRP A 221 -7.50 -7.70 -2.44
CA TRP A 221 -7.24 -7.61 -0.99
C TRP A 221 -5.84 -8.07 -0.59
N TRP A 222 -5.25 -9.00 -1.35
CA TRP A 222 -3.84 -9.38 -1.17
C TRP A 222 -2.90 -8.21 -1.46
N ALA A 223 -3.13 -7.49 -2.55
CA ALA A 223 -2.38 -6.29 -2.89
C ALA A 223 -2.57 -5.17 -1.85
N VAL A 224 -3.80 -4.95 -1.34
CA VAL A 224 -4.06 -4.02 -0.24
C VAL A 224 -3.28 -4.41 1.03
N SER A 225 -3.20 -5.70 1.36
CA SER A 225 -2.39 -6.19 2.47
C SER A 225 -0.90 -5.87 2.27
N ALA A 226 -0.36 -6.10 1.06
CA ALA A 226 1.00 -5.70 0.71
C ALA A 226 1.20 -4.17 0.88
N ILE A 227 0.28 -3.34 0.37
CA ILE A 227 0.35 -1.88 0.52
C ILE A 227 0.40 -1.44 1.99
N LYS A 228 -0.39 -2.06 2.87
CA LYS A 228 -0.36 -1.78 4.31
C LYS A 228 0.98 -2.11 4.94
N ILE A 229 1.54 -3.29 4.62
CA ILE A 229 2.84 -3.74 5.11
C ILE A 229 3.94 -2.79 4.62
N LEU A 230 3.97 -2.51 3.32
CA LEU A 230 4.94 -1.61 2.72
C LEU A 230 4.86 -0.19 3.31
N THR A 231 3.66 0.26 3.67
CA THR A 231 3.46 1.56 4.34
C THR A 231 3.99 1.55 5.77
N ALA A 232 3.69 0.51 6.55
CA ALA A 232 4.12 0.42 7.95
C ALA A 232 5.63 0.27 8.10
N HIS A 233 6.24 -0.52 7.21
CA HIS A 233 7.64 -0.91 7.29
C HIS A 233 8.53 -0.23 6.23
N GLN A 234 8.08 0.88 5.63
CA GLN A 234 8.79 1.55 4.53
C GLN A 234 10.22 2.00 4.82
N ARG A 235 10.61 2.11 6.11
CA ARG A 235 11.95 2.49 6.57
C ARG A 235 12.70 1.32 7.22
N TRP A 236 12.36 0.07 6.88
CA TRP A 236 12.98 -1.12 7.45
C TRP A 236 14.52 -1.15 7.28
N PHE A 237 15.04 -0.52 6.25
CA PHE A 237 16.46 -0.44 5.96
C PHE A 237 17.23 0.49 6.91
N GLU A 238 16.56 1.26 7.76
CA GLU A 238 17.14 2.08 8.81
C GLU A 238 17.28 1.35 10.14
N ILE A 239 16.74 0.13 10.25
CA ILE A 239 16.90 -0.69 11.44
C ILE A 239 18.40 -0.94 11.67
N ASP A 240 18.88 -0.53 12.85
CA ASP A 240 20.29 -0.66 13.22
C ASP A 240 20.64 -2.14 13.41
N GLY A 241 21.74 -2.56 12.80
CA GLY A 241 22.25 -3.92 12.81
C GLY A 241 23.73 -3.96 13.18
N SER A 242 24.17 -3.08 14.08
CA SER A 242 25.58 -2.94 14.50
C SER A 242 26.24 -4.23 14.98
N ASP A 243 25.46 -5.21 15.40
CA ASP A 243 25.94 -6.48 15.96
C ASP A 243 25.88 -7.67 14.97
N GLY A 244 25.73 -7.41 13.67
CA GLY A 244 25.60 -8.46 12.65
C GLY A 244 24.25 -9.19 12.65
N GLN A 245 23.28 -8.75 13.42
CA GLN A 245 21.95 -9.36 13.57
C GLN A 245 20.84 -8.59 12.82
N ARG A 246 21.21 -7.80 11.83
CA ARG A 246 20.23 -6.94 11.13
C ARG A 246 19.10 -7.74 10.49
N ALA A 247 19.41 -8.86 9.85
CA ALA A 247 18.40 -9.74 9.27
C ALA A 247 17.39 -10.23 10.31
N TYR A 248 17.88 -10.64 11.49
CA TYR A 248 17.02 -11.06 12.58
C TYR A 248 16.13 -9.91 13.10
N GLN A 249 16.70 -8.73 13.32
CA GLN A 249 15.94 -7.59 13.85
C GLN A 249 14.85 -7.14 12.88
N VAL A 250 15.15 -7.09 11.58
CA VAL A 250 14.18 -6.82 10.51
C VAL A 250 13.07 -7.87 10.51
N LEU A 251 13.45 -9.14 10.48
CA LEU A 251 12.48 -10.24 10.46
C LEU A 251 11.60 -10.26 11.71
N HIS A 252 12.19 -10.04 12.89
CA HIS A 252 11.46 -9.98 14.15
C HIS A 252 10.42 -8.86 14.13
N ALA A 253 10.82 -7.63 13.73
CA ALA A 253 9.91 -6.51 13.63
C ALA A 253 8.75 -6.76 12.63
N TRP A 254 9.03 -7.45 11.51
CA TRP A 254 7.98 -7.81 10.56
C TRP A 254 7.02 -8.86 11.13
N LEU A 255 7.52 -9.88 11.81
CA LEU A 255 6.70 -10.95 12.38
C LEU A 255 5.89 -10.52 13.61
N GLU A 256 6.17 -9.38 14.23
CA GLU A 256 5.32 -8.76 15.25
C GLU A 256 4.06 -8.10 14.65
N ASP A 257 4.03 -7.83 13.34
CA ASP A 257 2.86 -7.25 12.65
C ASP A 257 1.91 -8.38 12.21
N ASP A 258 0.69 -8.36 12.72
CA ASP A 258 -0.37 -9.31 12.35
C ASP A 258 -0.70 -9.27 10.84
N GLU A 259 -0.51 -8.13 10.17
CA GLU A 259 -0.71 -8.01 8.72
C GLU A 259 0.36 -8.81 7.97
N VAL A 260 1.62 -8.74 8.41
CA VAL A 260 2.73 -9.55 7.86
C VAL A 260 2.45 -11.03 8.09
N GLN A 261 2.04 -11.44 9.29
CA GLN A 261 1.70 -12.85 9.55
C GLN A 261 0.58 -13.34 8.63
N ARG A 262 -0.46 -12.53 8.42
CA ARG A 262 -1.55 -12.86 7.46
C ARG A 262 -1.05 -12.95 6.04
N TYR A 263 -0.24 -12.00 5.59
CA TYR A 263 0.36 -12.00 4.26
C TYR A 263 1.24 -13.22 4.04
N LEU A 264 2.06 -13.58 5.00
CA LEU A 264 2.89 -14.80 4.98
C LEU A 264 2.08 -16.08 5.21
N ARG A 265 0.76 -16.00 5.37
CA ARG A 265 -0.14 -17.13 5.67
C ARG A 265 0.35 -17.97 6.84
N VAL A 266 0.86 -17.28 7.88
CA VAL A 266 1.33 -17.95 9.08
C VAL A 266 0.17 -18.74 9.69
N ASN A 267 0.38 -20.04 9.85
CA ASN A 267 -0.63 -20.94 10.41
C ASN A 267 0.01 -21.92 11.39
N ARG A 268 -0.79 -22.40 12.34
CA ARG A 268 -0.34 -23.35 13.36
C ARG A 268 -0.81 -24.77 12.98
N TYR A 269 0.14 -25.68 12.86
CA TYR A 269 -0.13 -27.11 12.69
C TYR A 269 0.75 -27.91 13.63
N GLN A 270 0.17 -28.82 14.44
CA GLN A 270 0.87 -29.61 15.46
C GLN A 270 1.80 -28.78 16.35
N ASP A 271 1.30 -27.67 16.88
CA ASP A 271 2.02 -26.68 17.70
C ASP A 271 3.21 -25.98 17.05
N VAL A 272 3.44 -26.18 15.76
CA VAL A 272 4.46 -25.48 14.98
C VAL A 272 3.80 -24.39 14.11
N LEU A 273 4.43 -23.21 14.07
CA LEU A 273 4.03 -22.12 13.17
C LEU A 273 4.76 -22.28 11.83
N TRP A 274 3.98 -22.31 10.76
CA TRP A 274 4.45 -22.44 9.39
C TRP A 274 4.16 -21.17 8.61
N PHE A 275 5.01 -20.83 7.64
CA PHE A 275 4.80 -19.71 6.73
C PHE A 275 4.87 -20.14 5.27
N ASN A 276 4.32 -19.30 4.36
CA ASN A 276 4.37 -19.52 2.93
C ASN A 276 5.66 -18.93 2.34
N ALA A 277 6.48 -19.77 1.72
CA ALA A 277 7.77 -19.39 1.16
C ALA A 277 7.68 -18.43 -0.02
N GLU A 278 6.69 -18.59 -0.90
CA GLU A 278 6.50 -17.72 -2.07
C GLU A 278 6.08 -16.32 -1.63
N ALA A 279 5.14 -16.22 -0.69
CA ALA A 279 4.73 -14.95 -0.11
C ALA A 279 5.89 -14.26 0.62
N PHE A 280 6.78 -15.02 1.26
CA PHE A 280 7.98 -14.48 1.91
C PHE A 280 8.95 -13.89 0.89
N GLU A 281 9.26 -14.62 -0.19
CA GLU A 281 10.11 -14.13 -1.27
C GLU A 281 9.52 -12.89 -1.96
N GLN A 282 8.22 -12.89 -2.19
CA GLN A 282 7.51 -11.75 -2.75
C GLN A 282 7.62 -10.52 -1.83
N LEU A 283 7.44 -10.70 -0.52
CA LEU A 283 7.59 -9.63 0.45
C LEU A 283 9.02 -9.08 0.49
N LEU A 284 10.04 -9.93 0.43
CA LEU A 284 11.45 -9.51 0.37
C LEU A 284 11.71 -8.61 -0.85
N TRP A 285 11.19 -8.98 -1.99
CA TRP A 285 11.32 -8.17 -3.21
C TRP A 285 10.61 -6.82 -3.07
N TRP A 286 9.36 -6.80 -2.61
CA TRP A 286 8.60 -5.57 -2.39
C TRP A 286 9.30 -4.61 -1.43
N MET A 287 9.83 -5.13 -0.33
CA MET A 287 10.55 -4.34 0.66
C MET A 287 11.84 -3.76 0.07
N THR A 288 12.56 -4.55 -0.75
CA THR A 288 13.76 -4.07 -1.44
C THR A 288 13.42 -2.95 -2.42
N LEU A 289 12.36 -3.11 -3.19
CA LEU A 289 11.89 -2.11 -4.16
C LEU A 289 11.53 -0.79 -3.46
N VAL A 290 10.78 -0.84 -2.35
CA VAL A 290 10.42 0.36 -1.58
C VAL A 290 11.66 1.05 -1.00
N ALA A 291 12.62 0.29 -0.49
CA ALA A 291 13.89 0.83 0.01
C ALA A 291 14.71 1.49 -1.12
N ALA A 292 14.77 0.84 -2.29
CA ALA A 292 15.44 1.41 -3.47
C ALA A 292 14.80 2.73 -3.92
N MET A 293 13.47 2.76 -4.03
CA MET A 293 12.75 3.99 -4.38
C MET A 293 12.97 5.12 -3.37
N ALA A 294 13.01 4.82 -2.08
CA ALA A 294 13.28 5.80 -1.04
C ALA A 294 14.72 6.32 -1.13
N ALA A 295 15.70 5.43 -1.27
CA ALA A 295 17.11 5.79 -1.37
C ALA A 295 17.40 6.68 -2.59
N ILE A 296 16.83 6.34 -3.76
CA ILE A 296 17.01 7.12 -5.00
C ILE A 296 16.33 8.50 -4.90
N ALA A 297 15.15 8.57 -4.28
CA ALA A 297 14.41 9.82 -4.17
C ALA A 297 14.99 10.79 -3.13
N GLU A 298 15.71 10.29 -2.13
CA GLU A 298 16.14 11.06 -0.96
C GLU A 298 17.66 11.29 -0.90
N GLY A 299 18.46 10.51 -1.62
CA GLY A 299 19.93 10.54 -1.61
C GLY A 299 20.59 10.88 -2.94
N SER A 300 21.91 10.95 -2.93
CA SER A 300 22.73 10.94 -4.14
C SER A 300 22.75 9.56 -4.79
N ALA A 301 23.17 9.49 -6.05
CA ALA A 301 23.29 8.20 -6.75
C ALA A 301 24.22 7.20 -6.03
N GLU A 302 25.32 7.70 -5.43
CA GLU A 302 26.28 6.89 -4.68
C GLU A 302 25.67 6.35 -3.38
N GLU A 303 25.03 7.22 -2.57
CA GLU A 303 24.35 6.84 -1.32
C GLU A 303 23.19 5.87 -1.59
N ALA A 304 22.45 6.09 -2.67
CA ALA A 304 21.36 5.20 -3.08
C ALA A 304 21.90 3.81 -3.45
N ALA A 305 22.96 3.74 -4.24
CA ALA A 305 23.60 2.48 -4.61
C ALA A 305 24.10 1.70 -3.38
N GLU A 306 24.77 2.37 -2.44
CA GLU A 306 25.24 1.76 -1.18
C GLU A 306 24.06 1.23 -0.35
N THR A 307 22.99 2.02 -0.21
CA THR A 307 21.80 1.60 0.52
C THR A 307 21.12 0.38 -0.10
N ILE A 308 20.97 0.38 -1.44
CA ILE A 308 20.33 -0.73 -2.16
C ILE A 308 21.17 -2.02 -2.02
N VAL A 309 22.50 -1.92 -2.12
CA VAL A 309 23.39 -3.06 -1.91
C VAL A 309 23.27 -3.59 -0.49
N ALA A 310 23.28 -2.71 0.51
CA ALA A 310 23.14 -3.11 1.91
C ALA A 310 21.78 -3.78 2.18
N CYS A 311 20.70 -3.29 1.56
CA CYS A 311 19.37 -3.94 1.63
C CYS A 311 19.42 -5.35 1.01
N HIS A 312 20.03 -5.49 -0.15
CA HIS A 312 20.10 -6.79 -0.82
C HIS A 312 20.95 -7.81 -0.05
N GLU A 313 21.98 -7.39 0.68
CA GLU A 313 22.72 -8.31 1.57
C GLU A 313 21.83 -8.84 2.71
N VAL A 314 21.02 -7.99 3.34
CA VAL A 314 20.02 -8.43 4.34
C VAL A 314 19.01 -9.41 3.73
N VAL A 315 18.56 -9.13 2.51
CA VAL A 315 17.64 -10.04 1.79
C VAL A 315 18.28 -11.40 1.55
N LYS A 316 19.55 -11.47 1.13
CA LYS A 316 20.28 -12.72 0.96
C LYS A 316 20.40 -13.51 2.26
N ASP A 317 20.63 -12.82 3.39
CA ASP A 317 20.67 -13.47 4.69
C ASP A 317 19.31 -14.06 5.06
N LEU A 318 18.22 -13.32 4.81
CA LEU A 318 16.85 -13.79 5.02
C LEU A 318 16.47 -14.96 4.09
N GLN A 319 16.94 -14.95 2.84
CA GLN A 319 16.75 -16.07 1.89
C GLN A 319 17.48 -17.32 2.37
N ARG A 320 18.74 -17.19 2.84
CA ARG A 320 19.49 -18.33 3.45
C ARG A 320 18.78 -18.86 4.69
N ALA A 321 18.28 -17.96 5.54
CA ALA A 321 17.50 -18.36 6.72
C ALA A 321 16.22 -19.12 6.33
N LYS A 322 15.50 -18.68 5.28
CA LYS A 322 14.33 -19.38 4.74
C LYS A 322 14.69 -20.78 4.27
N GLU A 323 15.80 -20.96 3.52
CA GLU A 323 16.22 -22.27 3.01
C GLU A 323 16.48 -23.28 4.12
N THR A 324 17.04 -22.82 5.27
CA THR A 324 17.37 -23.69 6.41
C THR A 324 16.19 -23.88 7.37
N SER A 325 15.18 -23.02 7.31
CA SER A 325 14.05 -22.99 8.26
C SER A 325 13.05 -24.16 8.10
N GLU A 326 13.10 -24.88 6.98
CA GLU A 326 12.05 -25.82 6.60
C GLU A 326 10.63 -25.22 6.68
N TYR A 327 10.53 -23.92 6.42
CA TYR A 327 9.29 -23.11 6.44
C TYR A 327 8.64 -22.96 7.82
N ARG A 328 9.40 -23.20 8.91
CA ARG A 328 8.97 -22.98 10.30
C ARG A 328 9.41 -21.60 10.79
N VAL A 329 8.50 -20.86 11.39
CA VAL A 329 8.76 -19.47 11.85
C VAL A 329 9.86 -19.42 12.90
N GLU A 330 9.86 -20.33 13.89
CA GLU A 330 10.90 -20.37 14.92
C GLU A 330 12.29 -20.64 14.32
N SER A 331 12.38 -21.65 13.45
CA SER A 331 13.64 -21.99 12.76
C SER A 331 14.11 -20.85 11.83
N LEU A 332 13.18 -20.11 11.20
CA LEU A 332 13.51 -18.94 10.40
C LEU A 332 14.14 -17.84 11.25
N LEU A 333 13.57 -17.55 12.42
CA LEU A 333 14.12 -16.57 13.35
C LEU A 333 15.50 -17.00 13.92
N GLU A 334 15.66 -18.29 14.24
CA GLU A 334 16.94 -18.83 14.70
C GLU A 334 18.02 -18.72 13.62
N ALA A 335 17.70 -19.10 12.37
CA ALA A 335 18.63 -19.04 11.25
C ALA A 335 19.00 -17.59 10.87
N ALA A 336 18.10 -16.64 11.04
CA ALA A 336 18.37 -15.23 10.78
C ALA A 336 19.31 -14.59 11.84
N ARG A 337 19.56 -15.26 12.98
CA ARG A 337 20.52 -14.82 14.01
C ARG A 337 21.95 -15.32 13.74
N ALA A 338 22.09 -16.38 12.95
CA ALA A 338 23.36 -17.05 12.71
C ALA A 338 24.17 -16.36 11.63
#